data_014e5f0709ad54dc0a67f688a69f5fa1
#
_entry.id   014e5f0709ad54dc0a67f688a69f5fa1
#
_cell.length_a   1.000
_cell.length_b   1.000
_cell.length_c   1.000
_cell.angle_alpha   90.00
_cell.angle_beta   90.00
_cell.angle_gamma   90.00
#
_symmetry.space_group_name_H-M   'P 1'
#
loop_
_entity.id
_entity.type
_entity.pdbx_description
1 polymer ?
#
loop_
_entity_poly.entity_id
_entity_poly.type
_entity_poly.pdbx_seq_one_letter_code
_entity_poly.pdbx_strand_id
1 'polypeptide(L)'
;MGYMAETIYTTRDINRAIRAQMKKGAATRIEGLTGQDNIAVGLEGDVKITIIGEAGDFFGALNCGTTLLLKGNSGRFLGDTMSSGKIVVEGKASDGAGANLHGGEIIIKGNAGGRIGVGMKGGMIIIDGDVGDELGVNLFGGDILITGNAGKNVGRSMTGGNIFVNGKIKSLGENAKALKPGKSDKLKLTNFLTKQNLMGEFKFKKVISKREIPLDTIKSAFGMSIKKGLANEEPEDI
;
A
#
# COMPACT_ATOMS: atom_id res chain seq x y z
N MET A 1 -10.98 47.04 1.83
CA MET A 1 -11.05 45.55 1.78
C MET A 1 -9.89 45.11 0.93
N GLY A 2 -8.77 44.74 1.55
CA GLY A 2 -7.60 44.26 0.85
C GLY A 2 -7.77 42.77 0.51
N TYR A 3 -7.75 42.40 -0.75
CA TYR A 3 -7.59 41.04 -1.19
C TYR A 3 -6.20 40.57 -0.75
N MET A 4 -6.12 39.72 0.27
CA MET A 4 -4.91 38.94 0.54
C MET A 4 -4.85 37.92 -0.58
N ALA A 5 -3.92 38.08 -1.50
CA ALA A 5 -3.61 37.06 -2.48
C ALA A 5 -3.12 35.82 -1.72
N GLU A 6 -3.87 34.71 -1.75
CA GLU A 6 -3.37 33.43 -1.27
C GLU A 6 -2.12 33.07 -2.08
N THR A 7 -1.00 32.95 -1.39
CA THR A 7 0.24 32.55 -2.03
C THR A 7 0.12 31.07 -2.40
N ILE A 8 -0.25 30.79 -3.66
CA ILE A 8 -0.30 29.42 -4.18
C ILE A 8 1.14 28.97 -4.40
N TYR A 9 1.62 28.08 -3.55
CA TYR A 9 2.93 27.46 -3.69
C TYR A 9 2.93 26.47 -4.86
N THR A 10 3.93 26.57 -5.74
CA THR A 10 4.12 25.60 -6.81
C THR A 10 4.66 24.28 -6.25
N THR A 11 4.43 23.16 -6.97
CA THR A 11 5.06 21.85 -6.67
C THR A 11 6.57 21.98 -6.43
N ARG A 12 7.24 22.80 -7.23
CA ARG A 12 8.69 23.03 -7.13
C ARG A 12 9.08 23.69 -5.79
N ASP A 13 8.33 24.70 -5.35
CA ASP A 13 8.62 25.42 -4.12
C ASP A 13 8.41 24.55 -2.90
N ILE A 14 7.33 23.75 -2.89
CA ILE A 14 7.02 22.80 -1.84
C ILE A 14 8.13 21.74 -1.73
N ASN A 15 8.49 21.10 -2.85
CA ASN A 15 9.54 20.07 -2.85
C ASN A 15 10.92 20.66 -2.47
N ARG A 16 11.22 21.89 -2.85
CA ARG A 16 12.44 22.59 -2.42
C ARG A 16 12.46 22.80 -0.91
N ALA A 17 11.34 23.26 -0.33
CA ALA A 17 11.20 23.45 1.12
C ALA A 17 11.35 22.12 1.87
N ILE A 18 10.72 21.05 1.40
CA ILE A 18 10.87 19.69 1.95
C ILE A 18 12.35 19.30 2.00
N ARG A 19 13.06 19.33 0.86
CA ARG A 19 14.48 18.95 0.76
C ARG A 19 15.40 19.81 1.60
N ALA A 20 15.10 21.11 1.71
CA ALA A 20 15.88 22.04 2.56
C ALA A 20 15.76 21.71 4.05
N GLN A 21 14.56 21.31 4.51
CA GLN A 21 14.34 20.91 5.89
C GLN A 21 14.95 19.52 6.19
N MET A 22 14.83 18.58 5.26
CA MET A 22 15.47 17.25 5.40
C MET A 22 16.97 17.36 5.65
N LYS A 23 17.68 18.25 4.94
CA LYS A 23 19.11 18.51 5.14
C LYS A 23 19.46 19.00 6.56
N LYS A 24 18.50 19.59 7.25
CA LYS A 24 18.67 20.06 8.65
C LYS A 24 18.39 18.95 9.68
N GLY A 25 17.95 17.77 9.25
CA GLY A 25 17.58 16.65 10.14
C GLY A 25 16.36 16.93 11.02
N ALA A 26 15.59 17.97 10.71
CA ALA A 26 14.45 18.39 11.51
C ALA A 26 13.15 17.74 11.02
N ALA A 27 12.26 17.41 11.95
CA ALA A 27 10.89 17.04 11.61
C ALA A 27 10.24 18.20 10.83
N THR A 28 9.75 17.90 9.64
CA THR A 28 9.24 18.92 8.70
C THR A 28 7.72 18.92 8.72
N ARG A 29 7.12 20.10 8.78
CA ARG A 29 5.68 20.33 8.62
C ARG A 29 5.46 21.28 7.46
N ILE A 30 4.66 20.88 6.49
CA ILE A 30 4.25 21.66 5.32
C ILE A 30 2.73 21.75 5.33
N GLU A 31 2.21 22.94 5.15
CA GLU A 31 0.76 23.21 5.14
C GLU A 31 0.35 23.92 3.84
N GLY A 32 -0.94 23.85 3.53
CA GLY A 32 -1.54 24.57 2.42
C GLY A 32 -1.44 23.87 1.07
N LEU A 33 -1.34 22.54 1.05
CA LEU A 33 -1.50 21.78 -0.20
C LEU A 33 -2.96 21.85 -0.68
N THR A 34 -3.13 22.14 -1.95
CA THR A 34 -4.42 22.29 -2.63
C THR A 34 -4.56 21.41 -3.87
N GLY A 35 -3.90 20.23 -3.87
CA GLY A 35 -3.99 19.25 -4.94
C GLY A 35 -2.79 19.22 -5.89
N GLN A 36 -1.65 19.78 -5.50
CA GLN A 36 -0.45 19.73 -6.35
C GLN A 36 0.06 18.31 -6.54
N ASP A 37 0.39 17.97 -7.78
CA ASP A 37 0.97 16.70 -8.16
C ASP A 37 2.46 16.62 -7.82
N ASN A 38 2.99 15.39 -7.75
CA ASN A 38 4.41 15.11 -7.58
C ASN A 38 5.03 15.72 -6.30
N ILE A 39 4.27 15.78 -5.23
CA ILE A 39 4.78 16.25 -3.92
C ILE A 39 5.51 15.10 -3.22
N ALA A 40 6.68 15.42 -2.62
CA ALA A 40 7.52 14.48 -1.86
C ALA A 40 8.02 13.28 -2.70
N VAL A 41 8.26 13.46 -3.99
CA VAL A 41 8.76 12.42 -4.89
C VAL A 41 10.27 12.24 -4.74
N GLY A 42 10.74 10.97 -4.74
CA GLY A 42 12.14 10.60 -4.71
C GLY A 42 12.85 11.12 -3.45
N LEU A 43 12.22 10.99 -2.30
CA LEU A 43 12.84 11.32 -1.03
C LEU A 43 13.61 10.12 -0.48
N GLU A 44 14.80 10.38 0.05
CA GLU A 44 15.70 9.38 0.63
C GLU A 44 16.06 9.73 2.07
N GLY A 45 16.19 8.71 2.92
CA GLY A 45 16.63 8.87 4.31
C GLY A 45 15.52 8.73 5.34
N ASP A 46 15.92 8.49 6.58
CA ASP A 46 15.00 8.28 7.72
C ASP A 46 14.60 9.63 8.35
N VAL A 47 13.67 10.31 7.68
CA VAL A 47 13.12 11.59 8.13
C VAL A 47 11.60 11.51 8.18
N LYS A 48 10.98 12.18 9.15
CA LYS A 48 9.52 12.29 9.25
C LYS A 48 9.04 13.63 8.74
N ILE A 49 8.12 13.61 7.78
CA ILE A 49 7.52 14.79 7.17
C ILE A 49 6.00 14.71 7.34
N THR A 50 5.42 15.77 7.91
CA THR A 50 3.97 15.93 8.01
C THR A 50 3.53 16.97 6.98
N ILE A 51 2.54 16.60 6.18
CA ILE A 51 1.96 17.44 5.14
C ILE A 51 0.47 17.59 5.40
N ILE A 52 -0.05 18.82 5.32
CA ILE A 52 -1.44 19.14 5.61
C ILE A 52 -2.06 19.80 4.38
N GLY A 53 -3.19 19.25 3.96
CA GLY A 53 -3.93 19.66 2.77
C GLY A 53 -4.10 18.52 1.79
N GLU A 54 -4.62 18.82 0.61
CA GLU A 54 -4.88 17.86 -0.45
C GLU A 54 -3.64 17.67 -1.31
N ALA A 55 -3.18 16.42 -1.48
CA ALA A 55 -2.12 16.09 -2.43
C ALA A 55 -2.72 15.59 -3.74
N GLY A 56 -2.11 15.96 -4.85
CA GLY A 56 -2.45 15.47 -6.18
C GLY A 56 -1.86 14.08 -6.47
N ASP A 57 -1.63 13.81 -7.74
CA ASP A 57 -1.09 12.54 -8.23
C ASP A 57 0.39 12.36 -7.85
N PHE A 58 0.83 11.08 -7.72
CA PHE A 58 2.21 10.68 -7.42
C PHE A 58 2.78 11.19 -6.09
N PHE A 59 1.93 11.46 -5.10
CA PHE A 59 2.40 11.81 -3.76
C PHE A 59 3.30 10.71 -3.19
N GLY A 60 4.52 11.07 -2.77
CA GLY A 60 5.48 10.14 -2.17
C GLY A 60 5.98 9.03 -3.11
N ALA A 61 5.84 9.17 -4.43
CA ALA A 61 6.40 8.23 -5.37
C ALA A 61 7.92 8.13 -5.24
N LEU A 62 8.51 6.96 -5.52
CA LEU A 62 9.95 6.68 -5.41
C LEU A 62 10.53 6.92 -4.00
N ASN A 63 9.71 6.84 -2.96
CA ASN A 63 10.17 7.04 -1.58
C ASN A 63 11.15 5.93 -1.16
N CYS A 64 12.26 6.33 -0.53
CA CYS A 64 13.30 5.45 -0.03
C CYS A 64 13.67 5.81 1.42
N GLY A 65 12.95 5.24 2.39
CA GLY A 65 13.22 5.37 3.83
C GLY A 65 12.40 6.44 4.56
N THR A 66 11.92 7.48 3.87
CA THR A 66 11.23 8.60 4.52
C THR A 66 9.85 8.19 5.04
N THR A 67 9.47 8.73 6.21
CA THR A 67 8.11 8.63 6.76
C THR A 67 7.30 9.87 6.39
N LEU A 68 6.27 9.69 5.56
CA LEU A 68 5.35 10.75 5.13
C LEU A 68 4.00 10.58 5.84
N LEU A 69 3.52 11.63 6.47
CA LEU A 69 2.16 11.74 7.02
C LEU A 69 1.40 12.81 6.26
N LEU A 70 0.41 12.40 5.48
CA LEU A 70 -0.52 13.31 4.79
C LEU A 70 -1.82 13.42 5.61
N LYS A 71 -2.10 14.63 6.11
CA LYS A 71 -3.37 14.98 6.72
C LYS A 71 -4.28 15.61 5.66
N GLY A 72 -4.89 14.77 4.87
CA GLY A 72 -5.73 15.11 3.72
C GLY A 72 -5.88 13.91 2.81
N ASN A 73 -6.39 14.13 1.60
CA ASN A 73 -6.57 13.12 0.58
C ASN A 73 -5.38 13.10 -0.40
N SER A 74 -5.21 12.00 -1.11
CA SER A 74 -4.20 11.85 -2.16
C SER A 74 -4.86 11.53 -3.50
N GLY A 75 -4.27 12.05 -4.57
CA GLY A 75 -4.56 11.70 -5.95
C GLY A 75 -4.15 10.28 -6.30
N ARG A 76 -3.96 10.02 -7.59
CA ARG A 76 -3.60 8.71 -8.14
C ARG A 76 -2.13 8.39 -7.90
N PHE A 77 -1.80 7.09 -7.91
CA PHE A 77 -0.42 6.60 -7.84
C PHE A 77 0.36 7.05 -6.59
N LEU A 78 -0.36 7.16 -5.47
CA LEU A 78 0.25 7.35 -4.15
C LEU A 78 1.34 6.31 -3.90
N GLY A 79 2.58 6.72 -3.59
CA GLY A 79 3.69 5.82 -3.29
C GLY A 79 4.09 4.90 -4.45
N ASP A 80 3.87 5.31 -5.71
CA ASP A 80 4.30 4.54 -6.88
C ASP A 80 5.80 4.24 -6.81
N THR A 81 6.16 2.98 -7.08
CA THR A 81 7.57 2.51 -7.12
C THR A 81 8.37 2.79 -5.82
N MET A 82 7.70 2.95 -4.68
CA MET A 82 8.35 3.11 -3.39
C MET A 82 9.16 1.86 -3.03
N SER A 83 10.37 2.03 -2.50
CA SER A 83 11.28 0.93 -2.13
C SER A 83 11.34 0.65 -0.64
N SER A 84 11.17 1.67 0.21
CA SER A 84 11.19 1.55 1.67
C SER A 84 10.59 2.79 2.34
N GLY A 85 10.50 2.78 3.68
CA GLY A 85 9.90 3.86 4.46
C GLY A 85 8.40 3.66 4.68
N LYS A 86 7.70 4.76 4.96
CA LYS A 86 6.28 4.70 5.35
C LYS A 86 5.50 5.88 4.82
N ILE A 87 4.31 5.63 4.26
CA ILE A 87 3.36 6.67 3.89
C ILE A 87 2.05 6.43 4.65
N VAL A 88 1.56 7.45 5.35
CA VAL A 88 0.25 7.44 6.01
C VAL A 88 -0.60 8.55 5.44
N VAL A 89 -1.79 8.21 4.95
CA VAL A 89 -2.81 9.14 4.48
C VAL A 89 -4.00 9.07 5.45
N GLU A 90 -4.33 10.18 6.10
CA GLU A 90 -5.46 10.23 7.04
C GLU A 90 -6.82 10.30 6.33
N GLY A 91 -6.86 10.69 5.05
CA GLY A 91 -8.02 10.73 4.20
C GLY A 91 -8.10 9.53 3.24
N LYS A 92 -8.64 9.79 2.05
CA LYS A 92 -8.82 8.84 0.95
C LYS A 92 -7.64 8.90 -0.03
N ALA A 93 -7.48 7.85 -0.82
CA ALA A 93 -6.61 7.86 -1.99
C ALA A 93 -7.39 7.53 -3.27
N SER A 94 -6.93 8.04 -4.40
CA SER A 94 -7.48 7.68 -5.71
C SER A 94 -6.93 6.34 -6.21
N ASP A 95 -7.00 6.09 -7.52
CA ASP A 95 -6.57 4.85 -8.15
C ASP A 95 -5.06 4.64 -8.08
N GLY A 96 -4.64 3.37 -8.08
CA GLY A 96 -3.25 2.97 -8.25
C GLY A 96 -2.33 3.21 -7.05
N ALA A 97 -2.85 3.44 -5.85
CA ALA A 97 -2.00 3.55 -4.67
C ALA A 97 -1.13 2.30 -4.50
N GLY A 98 0.18 2.50 -4.26
CA GLY A 98 1.18 1.44 -4.16
C GLY A 98 1.45 0.71 -5.47
N ALA A 99 1.22 1.34 -6.62
CA ALA A 99 1.61 0.77 -7.90
C ALA A 99 3.11 0.46 -7.89
N ASN A 100 3.48 -0.71 -8.42
CA ASN A 100 4.88 -1.18 -8.49
C ASN A 100 5.65 -1.13 -7.16
N LEU A 101 4.98 -1.13 -6.01
CA LEU A 101 5.61 -1.07 -4.69
C LEU A 101 6.64 -2.21 -4.53
N HIS A 102 7.87 -1.88 -4.18
CA HIS A 102 8.95 -2.85 -3.93
C HIS A 102 9.10 -3.18 -2.45
N GLY A 103 8.79 -2.23 -1.56
CA GLY A 103 8.93 -2.37 -0.11
C GLY A 103 8.36 -1.18 0.66
N GLY A 104 8.44 -1.25 1.98
CA GLY A 104 7.87 -0.23 2.87
C GLY A 104 6.39 -0.43 3.17
N GLU A 105 5.75 0.58 3.75
CA GLU A 105 4.40 0.49 4.27
C GLU A 105 3.56 1.69 3.80
N ILE A 106 2.41 1.44 3.17
CA ILE A 106 1.42 2.45 2.79
C ILE A 106 0.15 2.20 3.60
N ILE A 107 -0.35 3.22 4.32
CA ILE A 107 -1.55 3.16 5.13
C ILE A 107 -2.50 4.26 4.71
N ILE A 108 -3.73 3.90 4.38
CA ILE A 108 -4.81 4.81 4.00
C ILE A 108 -5.95 4.60 4.99
N LYS A 109 -6.31 5.65 5.74
CA LYS A 109 -7.37 5.59 6.76
C LYS A 109 -8.78 5.82 6.23
N GLY A 110 -8.95 5.89 4.94
CA GLY A 110 -10.22 6.02 4.26
C GLY A 110 -10.30 5.09 3.06
N ASN A 111 -11.30 5.27 2.24
CA ASN A 111 -11.47 4.49 1.01
C ASN A 111 -10.37 4.76 0.00
N ALA A 112 -10.15 3.80 -0.89
CA ALA A 112 -9.26 3.99 -2.03
C ALA A 112 -9.93 3.58 -3.35
N GLY A 113 -9.41 4.10 -4.44
CA GLY A 113 -9.87 3.79 -5.79
C GLY A 113 -9.58 2.37 -6.23
N GLY A 114 -9.59 2.12 -7.53
CA GLY A 114 -9.22 0.85 -8.13
C GLY A 114 -7.72 0.66 -8.29
N ARG A 115 -7.31 -0.54 -8.74
CA ARG A 115 -5.92 -0.88 -9.12
C ARG A 115 -4.90 -0.69 -7.99
N ILE A 116 -5.34 -0.79 -6.74
CA ILE A 116 -4.44 -0.72 -5.58
C ILE A 116 -3.43 -1.86 -5.63
N GLY A 117 -2.15 -1.54 -5.44
CA GLY A 117 -1.06 -2.52 -5.47
C GLY A 117 -0.84 -3.17 -6.84
N VAL A 118 -1.22 -2.51 -7.95
CA VAL A 118 -0.95 -3.03 -9.30
C VAL A 118 0.55 -3.23 -9.50
N GLY A 119 0.97 -4.43 -9.90
CA GLY A 119 2.38 -4.76 -10.13
C GLY A 119 3.27 -4.75 -8.88
N MET A 120 2.70 -4.72 -7.69
CA MET A 120 3.42 -4.73 -6.42
C MET A 120 4.31 -5.97 -6.29
N LYS A 121 5.54 -5.80 -5.84
CA LYS A 121 6.57 -6.83 -5.69
C LYS A 121 6.90 -7.16 -4.23
N GLY A 122 6.64 -6.23 -3.31
CA GLY A 122 6.91 -6.39 -1.88
C GLY A 122 6.31 -5.25 -1.06
N GLY A 123 6.52 -5.28 0.25
CA GLY A 123 5.97 -4.29 1.16
C GLY A 123 4.55 -4.59 1.62
N MET A 124 3.91 -3.58 2.19
CA MET A 124 2.58 -3.69 2.81
C MET A 124 1.70 -2.51 2.42
N ILE A 125 0.45 -2.80 2.03
CA ILE A 125 -0.59 -1.78 1.86
C ILE A 125 -1.73 -2.10 2.82
N ILE A 126 -2.14 -1.12 3.64
CA ILE A 126 -3.28 -1.24 4.56
C ILE A 126 -4.28 -0.15 4.22
N ILE A 127 -5.54 -0.53 4.00
CA ILE A 127 -6.63 0.40 3.72
C ILE A 127 -7.75 0.15 4.73
N ASP A 128 -8.04 1.16 5.54
CA ASP A 128 -9.15 1.16 6.48
C ASP A 128 -10.40 1.73 5.83
N GLY A 129 -10.96 0.97 4.89
CA GLY A 129 -12.11 1.35 4.08
C GLY A 129 -12.34 0.41 2.91
N ASP A 130 -13.21 0.83 2.00
CA ASP A 130 -13.54 0.13 0.76
C ASP A 130 -12.53 0.45 -0.35
N VAL A 131 -12.38 -0.49 -1.29
CA VAL A 131 -11.55 -0.31 -2.49
C VAL A 131 -12.33 -0.62 -3.76
N GLY A 132 -11.90 0.01 -4.85
CA GLY A 132 -12.47 -0.18 -6.19
C GLY A 132 -12.09 -1.51 -6.84
N ASP A 133 -12.23 -1.55 -8.16
CA ASP A 133 -11.98 -2.73 -8.98
C ASP A 133 -10.46 -2.98 -9.18
N GLU A 134 -10.11 -4.20 -9.55
CA GLU A 134 -8.76 -4.61 -9.93
C GLU A 134 -7.71 -4.50 -8.78
N LEU A 135 -8.14 -4.67 -7.54
CA LEU A 135 -7.23 -4.77 -6.38
C LEU A 135 -6.18 -5.86 -6.60
N GLY A 136 -4.89 -5.54 -6.50
CA GLY A 136 -3.77 -6.48 -6.62
C GLY A 136 -3.60 -7.08 -8.01
N VAL A 137 -3.97 -6.37 -9.07
CA VAL A 137 -3.70 -6.82 -10.45
C VAL A 137 -2.19 -6.94 -10.66
N ASN A 138 -1.76 -8.07 -11.26
CA ASN A 138 -0.35 -8.38 -11.47
C ASN A 138 0.48 -8.33 -10.16
N LEU A 139 -0.09 -8.71 -9.02
CA LEU A 139 0.62 -8.80 -7.75
C LEU A 139 1.68 -9.91 -7.81
N PHE A 140 2.95 -9.58 -7.58
CA PHE A 140 4.07 -10.51 -7.53
C PHE A 140 4.46 -10.89 -6.10
N GLY A 141 4.27 -10.00 -5.12
CA GLY A 141 4.66 -10.23 -3.73
C GLY A 141 4.15 -9.12 -2.81
N GLY A 142 4.38 -9.30 -1.51
CA GLY A 142 3.91 -8.40 -0.46
C GLY A 142 2.49 -8.71 -0.01
N ASP A 143 1.95 -7.86 0.87
CA ASP A 143 0.64 -8.06 1.49
C ASP A 143 -0.24 -6.83 1.33
N ILE A 144 -1.51 -7.04 0.99
CA ILE A 144 -2.52 -5.99 0.92
C ILE A 144 -3.65 -6.33 1.90
N LEU A 145 -3.98 -5.43 2.82
CA LEU A 145 -5.02 -5.58 3.83
C LEU A 145 -6.11 -4.53 3.64
N ILE A 146 -7.36 -4.98 3.48
CA ILE A 146 -8.55 -4.16 3.28
C ILE A 146 -9.57 -4.48 4.39
N THR A 147 -9.95 -3.48 5.22
CA THR A 147 -10.95 -3.69 6.27
C THR A 147 -12.37 -3.65 5.74
N GLY A 148 -12.61 -2.99 4.62
CA GLY A 148 -13.89 -2.86 3.93
C GLY A 148 -14.09 -3.86 2.80
N ASN A 149 -14.85 -3.44 1.78
CA ASN A 149 -15.21 -4.21 0.61
C ASN A 149 -14.22 -4.01 -0.54
N ALA A 150 -14.15 -4.98 -1.45
CA ALA A 150 -13.38 -4.88 -2.68
C ALA A 150 -14.27 -5.04 -3.93
N GLY A 151 -13.91 -4.36 -5.00
CA GLY A 151 -14.61 -4.38 -6.28
C GLY A 151 -14.45 -5.67 -7.06
N LYS A 152 -14.43 -5.59 -8.39
CA LYS A 152 -14.31 -6.71 -9.32
C LYS A 152 -12.84 -7.04 -9.61
N ASN A 153 -12.62 -8.27 -10.10
CA ASN A 153 -11.33 -8.75 -10.61
C ASN A 153 -10.18 -8.70 -9.59
N VAL A 154 -10.48 -8.95 -8.31
CA VAL A 154 -9.46 -8.97 -7.24
C VAL A 154 -8.43 -10.05 -7.52
N GLY A 155 -7.15 -9.69 -7.51
CA GLY A 155 -6.02 -10.58 -7.78
C GLY A 155 -5.89 -11.03 -9.24
N ARG A 156 -6.48 -10.32 -10.22
CA ARG A 156 -6.32 -10.67 -11.63
C ARG A 156 -4.85 -10.72 -12.02
N SER A 157 -4.45 -11.83 -12.63
CA SER A 157 -3.07 -12.08 -13.07
C SER A 157 -2.02 -12.04 -11.95
N MET A 158 -2.42 -12.19 -10.68
CA MET A 158 -1.45 -12.29 -9.59
C MET A 158 -0.64 -13.60 -9.69
N THR A 159 0.63 -13.54 -9.32
CA THR A 159 1.54 -14.70 -9.31
C THR A 159 2.13 -14.97 -7.92
N GLY A 160 2.01 -14.03 -6.99
CA GLY A 160 2.46 -14.15 -5.61
C GLY A 160 1.77 -13.12 -4.72
N GLY A 161 2.24 -12.98 -3.49
CA GLY A 161 1.68 -12.08 -2.50
C GLY A 161 0.35 -12.56 -1.90
N ASN A 162 -0.19 -11.80 -0.95
CA ASN A 162 -1.45 -12.09 -0.29
C ASN A 162 -2.34 -10.85 -0.27
N ILE A 163 -3.64 -11.04 -0.51
CA ILE A 163 -4.64 -9.99 -0.34
C ILE A 163 -5.62 -10.45 0.73
N PHE A 164 -5.83 -9.65 1.76
CA PHE A 164 -6.76 -9.92 2.84
C PHE A 164 -7.90 -8.91 2.77
N VAL A 165 -9.14 -9.40 2.65
CA VAL A 165 -10.35 -8.56 2.57
C VAL A 165 -11.33 -9.00 3.64
N ASN A 166 -11.71 -8.09 4.53
CA ASN A 166 -12.70 -8.36 5.57
C ASN A 166 -14.13 -8.35 5.01
N GLY A 167 -14.44 -7.41 4.12
CA GLY A 167 -15.78 -7.23 3.56
C GLY A 167 -16.12 -8.17 2.40
N LYS A 168 -17.06 -7.73 1.56
CA LYS A 168 -17.45 -8.44 0.36
C LYS A 168 -16.45 -8.22 -0.77
N ILE A 169 -16.21 -9.24 -1.57
CA ILE A 169 -15.48 -9.19 -2.83
C ILE A 169 -16.49 -9.35 -3.95
N LYS A 170 -16.60 -8.41 -4.88
CA LYS A 170 -17.56 -8.48 -5.98
C LYS A 170 -17.24 -9.62 -6.95
N SER A 171 -15.97 -9.77 -7.34
CA SER A 171 -15.48 -10.93 -8.09
C SER A 171 -13.96 -11.09 -7.93
N LEU A 172 -13.49 -12.32 -8.05
CA LEU A 172 -12.07 -12.65 -8.17
C LEU A 172 -11.62 -12.55 -9.62
N GLY A 173 -10.34 -12.29 -9.83
CA GLY A 173 -9.69 -12.45 -11.13
C GLY A 173 -9.53 -13.93 -11.48
N GLU A 174 -9.34 -14.24 -12.78
CA GLU A 174 -9.28 -15.63 -13.30
C GLU A 174 -8.26 -16.51 -12.56
N ASN A 175 -7.11 -15.95 -12.21
CA ASN A 175 -6.00 -16.67 -11.58
C ASN A 175 -5.98 -16.56 -10.05
N ALA A 176 -7.04 -16.02 -9.45
CA ALA A 176 -7.13 -15.85 -8.00
C ALA A 176 -8.10 -16.85 -7.37
N LYS A 177 -7.77 -17.29 -6.16
CA LYS A 177 -8.66 -18.09 -5.30
C LYS A 177 -8.75 -17.47 -3.92
N ALA A 178 -9.92 -17.57 -3.27
CA ALA A 178 -10.13 -17.13 -1.91
C ALA A 178 -10.10 -18.31 -0.94
N LEU A 179 -9.43 -18.12 0.20
CA LEU A 179 -9.25 -19.11 1.26
C LEU A 179 -9.55 -18.47 2.61
N LYS A 180 -9.70 -19.26 3.65
CA LYS A 180 -9.64 -18.79 5.03
C LYS A 180 -8.17 -18.53 5.40
N PRO A 181 -7.86 -17.44 6.14
CA PRO A 181 -6.52 -17.23 6.68
C PRO A 181 -6.08 -18.34 7.62
N GLY A 182 -4.86 -18.87 7.42
CA GLY A 182 -4.25 -19.86 8.32
C GLY A 182 -3.80 -19.26 9.65
N LYS A 183 -3.19 -20.07 10.53
CA LYS A 183 -2.74 -19.61 11.87
C LYS A 183 -1.69 -18.49 11.78
N SER A 184 -0.70 -18.63 10.91
CA SER A 184 0.33 -17.61 10.68
C SER A 184 -0.24 -16.31 10.12
N ASP A 185 -1.20 -16.40 9.19
CA ASP A 185 -1.91 -15.24 8.65
C ASP A 185 -2.68 -14.49 9.76
N LYS A 186 -3.41 -15.22 10.62
CA LYS A 186 -4.17 -14.63 11.72
C LYS A 186 -3.26 -13.85 12.67
N LEU A 187 -2.11 -14.42 13.06
CA LEU A 187 -1.14 -13.73 13.92
C LEU A 187 -0.62 -12.46 13.25
N LYS A 188 -0.27 -12.54 11.97
CA LYS A 188 0.19 -11.40 11.18
C LYS A 188 -0.87 -10.30 11.11
N LEU A 189 -2.12 -10.67 10.80
CA LEU A 189 -3.26 -9.74 10.74
C LEU A 189 -3.49 -9.07 12.09
N THR A 190 -3.49 -9.81 13.19
CA THR A 190 -3.63 -9.25 14.55
C THR A 190 -2.56 -8.22 14.83
N ASN A 191 -1.29 -8.53 14.55
CA ASN A 191 -0.18 -7.60 14.75
C ASN A 191 -0.36 -6.30 13.93
N PHE A 192 -0.81 -6.40 12.68
CA PHE A 192 -1.06 -5.23 11.84
C PHE A 192 -2.21 -4.37 12.36
N LEU A 193 -3.35 -4.99 12.69
CA LEU A 193 -4.52 -4.29 13.23
C LEU A 193 -4.18 -3.56 14.53
N THR A 194 -3.50 -4.24 15.44
CA THR A 194 -3.06 -3.65 16.72
C THR A 194 -2.11 -2.47 16.49
N LYS A 195 -1.10 -2.63 15.62
CA LYS A 195 -0.14 -1.56 15.30
C LYS A 195 -0.81 -0.31 14.71
N GLN A 196 -1.93 -0.48 13.99
CA GLN A 196 -2.69 0.63 13.41
C GLN A 196 -3.84 1.09 14.29
N ASN A 197 -3.99 0.53 15.49
CA ASN A 197 -5.10 0.80 16.41
C ASN A 197 -6.49 0.58 15.76
N LEU A 198 -6.56 -0.43 14.87
CA LEU A 198 -7.81 -0.84 14.25
C LEU A 198 -8.53 -1.84 15.16
N MET A 199 -9.66 -1.40 15.73
CA MET A 199 -10.45 -2.17 16.67
C MET A 199 -11.71 -2.70 15.99
N GLY A 200 -12.08 -3.95 16.28
CA GLY A 200 -13.30 -4.56 15.74
C GLY A 200 -13.19 -6.06 15.53
N GLU A 201 -14.31 -6.67 15.16
CA GLU A 201 -14.33 -8.07 14.72
C GLU A 201 -14.08 -8.12 13.23
N PHE A 202 -12.97 -8.73 12.83
CA PHE A 202 -12.60 -8.90 11.43
C PHE A 202 -12.67 -10.37 11.01
N LYS A 203 -13.35 -10.65 9.88
CA LYS A 203 -13.48 -11.99 9.29
C LYS A 203 -12.85 -11.99 7.88
N PHE A 204 -11.55 -11.90 7.84
CA PHE A 204 -10.82 -11.81 6.58
C PHE A 204 -10.97 -13.06 5.70
N LYS A 205 -11.05 -12.82 4.40
CA LYS A 205 -10.78 -13.78 3.33
C LYS A 205 -9.39 -13.50 2.80
N LYS A 206 -8.61 -14.54 2.58
CA LYS A 206 -7.28 -14.46 1.96
C LYS A 206 -7.41 -14.77 0.47
N VAL A 207 -6.94 -13.91 -0.39
CA VAL A 207 -6.88 -14.13 -1.84
C VAL A 207 -5.43 -14.36 -2.24
N ILE A 208 -5.19 -15.46 -2.96
CA ILE A 208 -3.88 -15.87 -3.47
C ILE A 208 -3.97 -16.29 -4.93
N SER A 209 -2.82 -16.44 -5.57
CA SER A 209 -2.73 -17.01 -6.92
C SER A 209 -3.16 -18.47 -6.94
N LYS A 210 -3.87 -18.89 -8.00
CA LYS A 210 -4.09 -20.30 -8.32
C LYS A 210 -2.83 -20.99 -8.88
N ARG A 211 -1.86 -20.22 -9.37
CA ARG A 211 -0.60 -20.79 -9.88
C ARG A 211 0.20 -21.32 -8.71
N GLU A 212 0.28 -22.62 -8.62
CA GLU A 212 1.33 -23.29 -7.87
C GLU A 212 2.62 -23.17 -8.68
N ILE A 213 3.57 -22.37 -8.21
CA ILE A 213 4.91 -22.44 -8.78
C ILE A 213 5.51 -23.72 -8.24
N PRO A 214 5.83 -24.72 -9.09
CA PRO A 214 6.41 -25.97 -8.62
C PRO A 214 7.67 -25.66 -7.81
N LEU A 215 7.81 -26.29 -6.64
CA LEU A 215 8.98 -26.15 -5.76
C LEU A 215 10.31 -26.31 -6.49
N ASP A 216 10.33 -27.14 -7.53
CA ASP A 216 11.50 -27.38 -8.36
C ASP A 216 11.87 -26.19 -9.25
N THR A 217 10.89 -25.38 -9.67
CA THR A 217 11.12 -24.14 -10.42
C THR A 217 11.72 -23.06 -9.49
N ILE A 218 11.28 -23.01 -8.22
CA ILE A 218 11.86 -22.11 -7.21
C ILE A 218 13.30 -22.53 -6.89
N LYS A 219 13.56 -23.82 -6.72
CA LYS A 219 14.90 -24.37 -6.47
C LYS A 219 15.88 -24.04 -7.58
N SER A 220 15.46 -24.18 -8.85
CA SER A 220 16.32 -23.87 -9.99
C SER A 220 16.60 -22.38 -10.17
N ALA A 221 15.64 -21.50 -9.83
CA ALA A 221 15.78 -20.04 -9.99
C ALA A 221 16.64 -19.39 -8.91
N PHE A 222 16.71 -19.98 -7.71
CA PHE A 222 17.42 -19.37 -6.56
C PHE A 222 18.61 -20.20 -6.04
N GLY A 223 18.93 -21.33 -6.63
CA GLY A 223 20.05 -22.19 -6.19
C GLY A 223 19.92 -22.71 -4.75
N MET A 224 18.70 -22.74 -4.20
CA MET A 224 18.44 -23.08 -2.80
C MET A 224 18.12 -24.56 -2.63
N SER A 225 18.90 -25.25 -1.78
CA SER A 225 18.53 -26.57 -1.24
C SER A 225 17.64 -26.37 -0.01
N ILE A 226 16.31 -26.45 -0.19
CA ILE A 226 15.37 -26.41 0.93
C ILE A 226 15.27 -27.84 1.51
N LYS A 227 15.75 -28.03 2.76
CA LYS A 227 15.53 -29.29 3.48
C LYS A 227 14.02 -29.50 3.67
N LYS A 228 13.53 -30.73 3.34
CA LYS A 228 12.16 -31.17 3.62
C LYS A 228 11.88 -31.07 5.12
N GLY A 229 11.09 -30.07 5.53
CA GLY A 229 10.74 -29.87 6.94
C GLY A 229 9.47 -29.08 7.21
N LEU A 230 8.78 -28.54 6.21
CA LEU A 230 7.61 -27.68 6.41
C LEU A 230 6.44 -28.00 5.45
N ALA A 231 6.28 -29.24 5.09
CA ALA A 231 5.15 -29.68 4.27
C ALA A 231 4.22 -30.58 5.10
N ASN A 232 3.42 -30.03 5.99
CA ASN A 232 2.23 -30.68 6.55
C ASN A 232 1.39 -29.65 7.31
N GLU A 233 0.75 -28.74 6.61
CA GLU A 233 -0.51 -28.14 7.04
C GLU A 233 -1.44 -28.16 5.82
N GLU A 234 -2.30 -29.18 5.75
CA GLU A 234 -3.38 -29.25 4.76
C GLU A 234 -4.34 -28.06 4.99
N PRO A 235 -4.80 -27.37 3.92
CA PRO A 235 -5.85 -26.38 4.04
C PRO A 235 -7.16 -27.09 4.40
N GLU A 236 -7.80 -26.71 5.50
CA GLU A 236 -9.17 -27.12 5.79
C GLU A 236 -10.09 -26.57 4.69
N ASP A 237 -10.67 -27.45 3.90
CA ASP A 237 -11.67 -27.13 2.88
C ASP A 237 -12.92 -26.52 3.53
N ILE A 238 -13.56 -25.57 2.80
CA ILE A 238 -14.81 -24.90 3.18
C ILE A 238 -15.99 -25.67 2.59
#